data_fce64677d702cd88764584c7418c9e5b
#
_entry.id   fce64677d702cd88764584c7418c9e5b
#
_cell.length_a   1.000
_cell.length_b   1.000
_cell.length_c   1.000
_cell.angle_alpha   90.00
_cell.angle_beta   90.00
_cell.angle_gamma   90.00
#
_symmetry.space_group_name_H-M   'P 1'
#
loop_
_entity.id
_entity.type
_entity.pdbx_description
1 polymer ?
#
loop_
_entity_poly.entity_id
_entity_poly.type
_entity_poly.pdbx_seq_one_letter_code
_entity_poly.pdbx_strand_id
1 'polypeptide(L)'
;MMVGNHRNLDHGLWFNLVRRQALRRQIEENVAAARELLTIFHAPLAASLFEPAGRIPMIDRRRVEVCRALISRPRLLLLDEPSAGMTHDETLRLMDDILKVQQQLGLTIILIEHEMSVIGRITQRCVVLNYGRKIAEGTFAEVSRDALVRQAYLGLE
;
A
#
# COMPACT_ATOMS: atom_id res chain seq x y z
N MET A 1 -3.98 -0.16 12.73
CA MET A 1 -4.55 0.89 11.89
C MET A 1 -4.70 2.23 12.60
N MET A 2 -5.15 2.33 13.84
CA MET A 2 -5.24 3.61 14.58
C MET A 2 -3.92 4.41 14.60
N VAL A 3 -2.77 3.74 14.72
CA VAL A 3 -1.44 4.38 14.63
C VAL A 3 -1.23 5.13 13.31
N GLY A 4 -1.76 4.63 12.20
CA GLY A 4 -1.68 5.31 10.89
C GLY A 4 -2.46 6.63 10.84
N ASN A 5 -3.47 6.78 11.67
CA ASN A 5 -4.31 7.99 11.74
C ASN A 5 -3.90 8.95 12.88
N HIS A 6 -2.72 8.78 13.47
CA HIS A 6 -2.28 9.55 14.63
C HIS A 6 -2.32 11.08 14.43
N ARG A 7 -2.12 11.56 13.20
CA ARG A 7 -2.17 12.99 12.87
C ARG A 7 -3.56 13.61 13.04
N ASN A 8 -4.61 12.78 12.95
CA ASN A 8 -6.01 13.21 13.03
C ASN A 8 -6.64 12.88 14.38
N LEU A 9 -5.84 12.42 15.35
CA LEU A 9 -6.29 12.06 16.70
C LEU A 9 -5.84 13.10 17.70
N ASP A 10 -6.75 13.44 18.63
CA ASP A 10 -6.40 14.24 19.82
C ASP A 10 -5.64 13.37 20.83
N HIS A 11 -4.38 13.73 21.08
CA HIS A 11 -3.47 12.97 21.96
C HIS A 11 -3.24 13.62 23.33
N GLY A 12 -3.97 14.70 23.67
CA GLY A 12 -3.82 15.40 24.94
C GLY A 12 -4.21 14.48 26.13
N LEU A 13 -3.32 14.37 27.14
CA LEU A 13 -3.61 13.60 28.37
C LEU A 13 -4.91 14.07 29.03
N TRP A 14 -5.16 15.38 29.07
CA TRP A 14 -6.38 15.98 29.58
C TRP A 14 -7.62 15.65 28.74
N PHE A 15 -7.48 15.56 27.42
CA PHE A 15 -8.56 15.17 26.53
C PHE A 15 -9.02 13.73 26.84
N ASN A 16 -8.07 12.83 27.02
CA ASN A 16 -8.35 11.41 27.28
C ASN A 16 -8.97 11.17 28.67
N LEU A 17 -8.64 12.00 29.69
CA LEU A 17 -9.15 11.89 31.04
C LEU A 17 -10.55 12.49 31.20
N VAL A 18 -10.80 13.67 30.57
CA VAL A 18 -12.01 14.45 30.82
C VAL A 18 -13.11 14.17 29.80
N ARG A 19 -12.76 13.78 28.56
CA ARG A 19 -13.72 13.61 27.46
C ARG A 19 -13.84 12.16 27.00
N ARG A 20 -14.13 11.24 27.90
CA ARG A 20 -14.29 9.80 27.60
C ARG A 20 -15.29 9.52 26.48
N GLN A 21 -16.38 10.29 26.38
CA GLN A 21 -17.37 10.11 25.31
C GLN A 21 -16.81 10.55 23.94
N ALA A 22 -16.07 11.65 23.88
CA ALA A 22 -15.42 12.09 22.64
C ALA A 22 -14.35 11.10 22.18
N LEU A 23 -13.58 10.54 23.10
CA LEU A 23 -12.60 9.48 22.80
C LEU A 23 -13.28 8.22 22.23
N ARG A 24 -14.38 7.76 22.85
CA ARG A 24 -15.14 6.61 22.33
C ARG A 24 -15.64 6.88 20.91
N ARG A 25 -16.25 8.02 20.67
CA ARG A 25 -16.71 8.42 19.33
C ARG A 25 -15.56 8.42 18.32
N GLN A 26 -14.42 8.99 18.67
CA GLN A 26 -13.23 9.02 17.82
C GLN A 26 -12.71 7.60 17.50
N ILE A 27 -12.73 6.69 18.47
CA ILE A 27 -12.38 5.28 18.27
C ILE A 27 -13.38 4.62 17.31
N GLU A 28 -14.69 4.81 17.51
CA GLU A 28 -15.73 4.24 16.66
C GLU A 28 -15.62 4.74 15.21
N GLU A 29 -15.39 6.03 15.01
CA GLU A 29 -15.16 6.62 13.68
C GLU A 29 -13.91 6.02 12.99
N ASN A 30 -12.82 5.82 13.73
CA ASN A 30 -11.61 5.19 13.20
C ASN A 30 -11.82 3.69 12.88
N VAL A 31 -12.57 2.98 13.71
CA VAL A 31 -12.93 1.58 13.45
C VAL A 31 -13.80 1.47 12.20
N ALA A 32 -14.77 2.38 12.03
CA ALA A 32 -15.62 2.44 10.84
C ALA A 32 -14.79 2.71 9.57
N ALA A 33 -13.92 3.73 9.59
CA ALA A 33 -13.02 4.04 8.49
C ALA A 33 -12.06 2.89 8.16
N ALA A 34 -11.52 2.22 9.18
CA ALA A 34 -10.67 1.05 8.99
C ALA A 34 -11.44 -0.11 8.33
N ARG A 35 -12.68 -0.36 8.75
CA ARG A 35 -13.55 -1.38 8.18
C ARG A 35 -13.87 -1.09 6.71
N GLU A 36 -14.20 0.16 6.39
CA GLU A 36 -14.46 0.61 5.03
C GLU A 36 -13.24 0.33 4.11
N LEU A 37 -12.06 0.78 4.50
CA LEU A 37 -10.83 0.53 3.75
C LEU A 37 -10.54 -0.96 3.56
N LEU A 38 -10.66 -1.76 4.62
CA LEU A 38 -10.44 -3.21 4.53
C LEU A 38 -11.45 -3.88 3.59
N THR A 39 -12.69 -3.39 3.55
CA THR A 39 -13.73 -3.92 2.64
C THR A 39 -13.38 -3.68 1.18
N ILE A 40 -12.73 -2.55 0.85
CA ILE A 40 -12.25 -2.26 -0.51
C ILE A 40 -11.22 -3.31 -0.96
N PHE A 41 -10.29 -3.66 -0.06
CA PHE A 41 -9.27 -4.66 -0.33
C PHE A 41 -9.85 -6.08 -0.38
N HIS A 42 -10.48 -6.48 0.72
CA HIS A 42 -10.99 -7.84 0.87
C HIS A 42 -12.08 -7.88 1.95
N ALA A 43 -13.33 -8.00 1.54
CA ALA A 43 -14.46 -7.96 2.47
C ALA A 43 -14.37 -8.93 3.66
N PRO A 44 -13.89 -10.21 3.52
CA PRO A 44 -13.67 -11.10 4.66
C PRO A 44 -12.67 -10.56 5.68
N LEU A 45 -11.64 -9.80 5.24
CA LEU A 45 -10.65 -9.20 6.13
C LEU A 45 -11.27 -8.15 7.06
N ALA A 46 -12.29 -7.43 6.60
CA ALA A 46 -13.04 -6.48 7.41
C ALA A 46 -13.79 -7.15 8.59
N ALA A 47 -14.14 -8.42 8.47
CA ALA A 47 -14.72 -9.21 9.56
C ALA A 47 -13.69 -9.58 10.62
N SER A 48 -12.41 -9.74 10.23
CA SER A 48 -11.29 -10.09 11.12
C SER A 48 -10.57 -8.88 11.74
N LEU A 49 -11.21 -7.71 11.78
CA LEU A 49 -10.61 -6.45 12.22
C LEU A 49 -9.94 -6.49 13.60
N PHE A 50 -10.44 -7.33 14.51
CA PHE A 50 -9.93 -7.48 15.87
C PHE A 50 -9.10 -8.75 16.08
N GLU A 51 -8.86 -9.52 15.02
CA GLU A 51 -7.98 -10.69 15.10
C GLU A 51 -6.52 -10.28 15.25
N PRO A 52 -5.71 -11.04 16.02
CA PRO A 52 -4.28 -10.83 16.08
C PRO A 52 -3.64 -10.97 14.70
N ALA A 53 -2.83 -9.98 14.28
CA ALA A 53 -2.20 -9.96 12.96
C ALA A 53 -1.37 -11.22 12.64
N GLY A 54 -0.84 -11.90 13.65
CA GLY A 54 -0.11 -13.16 13.49
C GLY A 54 -0.95 -14.34 13.00
N ARG A 55 -2.29 -14.25 13.06
CA ARG A 55 -3.22 -15.32 12.67
C ARG A 55 -3.78 -15.16 11.26
N ILE A 56 -3.58 -14.01 10.64
CA ILE A 56 -4.07 -13.77 9.28
C ILE A 56 -2.98 -14.10 8.23
N PRO A 57 -3.36 -14.51 7.00
CA PRO A 57 -2.45 -14.78 5.89
C PRO A 57 -1.53 -13.61 5.58
N MET A 58 -0.39 -13.88 4.94
CA MET A 58 0.60 -12.83 4.64
C MET A 58 0.06 -11.74 3.74
N ILE A 59 -0.68 -12.09 2.70
CA ILE A 59 -1.34 -11.14 1.81
C ILE A 59 -2.27 -10.20 2.58
N ASP A 60 -3.02 -10.71 3.56
CA ASP A 60 -3.93 -9.90 4.36
C ASP A 60 -3.18 -8.97 5.32
N ARG A 61 -2.01 -9.39 5.83
CA ARG A 61 -1.13 -8.49 6.61
C ARG A 61 -0.66 -7.33 5.75
N ARG A 62 -0.26 -7.58 4.49
CA ARG A 62 0.14 -6.52 3.55
C ARG A 62 -1.01 -5.57 3.23
N ARG A 63 -2.22 -6.10 3.03
CA ARG A 63 -3.44 -5.29 2.89
C ARG A 63 -3.66 -4.37 4.09
N VAL A 64 -3.51 -4.90 5.31
CA VAL A 64 -3.61 -4.11 6.57
C VAL A 64 -2.52 -3.04 6.65
N GLU A 65 -1.29 -3.33 6.22
CA GLU A 65 -0.19 -2.34 6.18
C GLU A 65 -0.52 -1.18 5.24
N VAL A 66 -1.00 -1.47 4.04
CA VAL A 66 -1.45 -0.45 3.08
C VAL A 66 -2.64 0.34 3.65
N CYS A 67 -3.65 -0.34 4.21
CA CYS A 67 -4.79 0.32 4.85
C CYS A 67 -4.35 1.23 6.00
N ARG A 68 -3.30 0.85 6.76
CA ARG A 68 -2.75 1.70 7.83
C ARG A 68 -2.19 3.01 7.31
N ALA A 69 -1.59 3.01 6.12
CA ALA A 69 -1.12 4.24 5.49
C ALA A 69 -2.28 5.07 4.91
N LEU A 70 -3.30 4.40 4.37
CA LEU A 70 -4.46 5.05 3.73
C LEU A 70 -5.44 5.71 4.71
N ILE A 71 -5.50 5.26 5.97
CA ILE A 71 -6.46 5.77 6.95
C ILE A 71 -6.27 7.28 7.25
N SER A 72 -5.07 7.81 7.02
CA SER A 72 -4.77 9.24 7.12
C SER A 72 -5.22 10.06 5.89
N ARG A 73 -5.85 9.42 4.90
CA ARG A 73 -6.32 10.01 3.64
C ARG A 73 -5.21 10.76 2.89
N PRO A 74 -4.08 10.10 2.58
CA PRO A 74 -2.98 10.73 1.86
C PRO A 74 -3.39 11.02 0.41
N ARG A 75 -2.74 12.00 -0.21
CA ARG A 75 -2.83 12.24 -1.67
C ARG A 75 -1.77 11.45 -2.45
N LEU A 76 -0.69 11.09 -1.76
CA LEU A 76 0.44 10.33 -2.28
C LEU A 76 0.73 9.15 -1.34
N LEU A 77 0.80 7.95 -1.89
CA LEU A 77 1.19 6.72 -1.19
C LEU A 77 2.52 6.24 -1.73
N LEU A 78 3.47 6.00 -0.83
CA LEU A 78 4.78 5.42 -1.16
C LEU A 78 4.79 3.97 -0.69
N LEU A 79 5.09 3.04 -1.59
CA LEU A 79 5.17 1.61 -1.33
C LEU A 79 6.57 1.11 -1.74
N ASP A 80 7.27 0.55 -0.78
CA ASP A 80 8.59 -0.02 -0.98
C ASP A 80 8.51 -1.55 -0.84
N GLU A 81 8.69 -2.25 -1.95
CA GLU A 81 8.61 -3.72 -2.08
C GLU A 81 7.42 -4.34 -1.30
N PRO A 82 6.17 -3.90 -1.52
CA PRO A 82 5.03 -4.37 -0.74
C PRO A 82 4.76 -5.87 -0.92
N SER A 83 5.26 -6.47 -1.99
CA SER A 83 5.12 -7.90 -2.31
C SER A 83 6.22 -8.79 -1.74
N ALA A 84 7.20 -8.23 -1.02
CA ALA A 84 8.33 -9.00 -0.51
C ALA A 84 7.91 -10.23 0.31
N GLY A 85 8.42 -11.41 -0.09
CA GLY A 85 8.14 -12.69 0.57
C GLY A 85 6.80 -13.34 0.21
N MET A 86 6.08 -12.81 -0.78
CA MET A 86 4.83 -13.36 -1.31
C MET A 86 5.09 -14.28 -2.52
N THR A 87 4.17 -15.17 -2.77
CA THR A 87 4.14 -15.91 -4.04
C THR A 87 3.74 -14.98 -5.18
N HIS A 88 4.06 -15.36 -6.42
CA HIS A 88 3.67 -14.57 -7.61
C HIS A 88 2.17 -14.29 -7.67
N ASP A 89 1.32 -15.29 -7.39
CA ASP A 89 -0.14 -15.14 -7.40
C ASP A 89 -0.63 -14.19 -6.30
N GLU A 90 -0.04 -14.23 -5.11
CA GLU A 90 -0.38 -13.30 -4.03
C GLU A 90 0.03 -11.87 -4.38
N THR A 91 1.22 -11.72 -4.99
CA THR A 91 1.71 -10.43 -5.49
C THR A 91 0.72 -9.82 -6.48
N LEU A 92 0.30 -10.58 -7.51
CA LEU A 92 -0.66 -10.09 -8.50
C LEU A 92 -1.99 -9.68 -7.87
N ARG A 93 -2.51 -10.47 -6.92
CA ARG A 93 -3.75 -10.12 -6.19
C ARG A 93 -3.58 -8.85 -5.37
N LEU A 94 -2.46 -8.69 -4.65
CA LEU A 94 -2.19 -7.48 -3.89
C LEU A 94 -2.12 -6.25 -4.81
N MET A 95 -1.48 -6.38 -5.98
CA MET A 95 -1.38 -5.29 -6.96
C MET A 95 -2.73 -4.91 -7.54
N ASP A 96 -3.58 -5.89 -7.84
CA ASP A 96 -4.96 -5.62 -8.29
C ASP A 96 -5.77 -4.88 -7.21
N ASP A 97 -5.59 -5.23 -5.95
CA ASP A 97 -6.23 -4.55 -4.82
C ASP A 97 -5.71 -3.12 -4.66
N ILE A 98 -4.40 -2.89 -4.81
CA ILE A 98 -3.80 -1.55 -4.78
C ILE A 98 -4.34 -0.68 -5.92
N LEU A 99 -4.47 -1.22 -7.13
CA LEU A 99 -5.07 -0.50 -8.26
C LEU A 99 -6.53 -0.11 -8.01
N LYS A 100 -7.34 -1.02 -7.44
CA LYS A 100 -8.73 -0.71 -7.06
C LYS A 100 -8.79 0.47 -6.10
N VAL A 101 -7.93 0.44 -5.08
CA VAL A 101 -7.86 1.52 -4.08
C VAL A 101 -7.41 2.82 -4.70
N GLN A 102 -6.41 2.79 -5.57
CA GLN A 102 -5.93 3.96 -6.30
C GLN A 102 -7.07 4.62 -7.10
N GLN A 103 -7.83 3.82 -7.83
CA GLN A 103 -8.96 4.30 -8.63
C GLN A 103 -10.09 4.87 -7.78
N GLN A 104 -10.46 4.17 -6.69
CA GLN A 104 -11.57 4.58 -5.84
C GLN A 104 -11.26 5.83 -5.01
N LEU A 105 -10.02 5.97 -4.56
CA LEU A 105 -9.59 7.09 -3.71
C LEU A 105 -8.96 8.24 -4.50
N GLY A 106 -8.68 8.06 -5.80
CA GLY A 106 -8.08 9.09 -6.65
C GLY A 106 -6.67 9.50 -6.20
N LEU A 107 -5.88 8.58 -5.64
CA LEU A 107 -4.56 8.90 -5.09
C LEU A 107 -3.44 8.58 -6.08
N THR A 108 -2.31 9.25 -5.89
CA THR A 108 -1.07 8.95 -6.61
C THR A 108 -0.28 7.90 -5.82
N ILE A 109 0.28 6.92 -6.52
CA ILE A 109 1.13 5.89 -5.91
C ILE A 109 2.52 5.95 -6.53
N ILE A 110 3.56 5.94 -5.72
CA ILE A 110 4.93 5.62 -6.11
C ILE A 110 5.25 4.26 -5.52
N LEU A 111 5.60 3.32 -6.39
CA LEU A 111 5.91 1.94 -6.05
C LEU A 111 7.36 1.63 -6.41
N ILE A 112 8.09 1.04 -5.47
CA ILE A 112 9.39 0.42 -5.73
C ILE A 112 9.15 -1.08 -5.80
N GLU A 113 9.52 -1.68 -6.92
CA GLU A 113 9.43 -3.11 -7.19
C GLU A 113 10.54 -3.55 -8.14
N HIS A 114 10.90 -4.82 -8.06
CA HIS A 114 11.91 -5.41 -8.91
C HIS A 114 11.35 -6.51 -9.83
N GLU A 115 10.09 -6.90 -9.67
CA GLU A 115 9.43 -7.89 -10.52
C GLU A 115 8.82 -7.22 -11.76
N MET A 116 9.44 -7.43 -12.94
CA MET A 116 9.05 -6.78 -14.20
C MET A 116 7.62 -7.08 -14.62
N SER A 117 7.11 -8.29 -14.37
CA SER A 117 5.72 -8.68 -14.67
C SER A 117 4.72 -7.85 -13.88
N VAL A 118 5.04 -7.55 -12.63
CA VAL A 118 4.23 -6.69 -11.74
C VAL A 118 4.25 -5.26 -12.22
N ILE A 119 5.45 -4.72 -12.48
CA ILE A 119 5.61 -3.32 -12.92
C ILE A 119 4.83 -3.08 -14.20
N GLY A 120 4.95 -3.98 -15.20
CA GLY A 120 4.26 -3.85 -16.49
C GLY A 120 2.74 -3.83 -16.38
N ARG A 121 2.18 -4.45 -15.33
CA ARG A 121 0.73 -4.54 -15.14
C ARG A 121 0.12 -3.30 -14.49
N ILE A 122 0.84 -2.64 -13.58
CA ILE A 122 0.23 -1.63 -12.69
C ILE A 122 0.76 -0.22 -12.90
N THR A 123 1.86 -0.03 -13.62
CA THR A 123 2.48 1.29 -13.74
C THR A 123 2.11 1.99 -15.03
N GLN A 124 1.86 3.30 -14.96
CA GLN A 124 1.72 4.18 -16.13
C GLN A 124 3.07 4.74 -16.56
N ARG A 125 4.00 4.91 -15.61
CA ARG A 125 5.33 5.46 -15.84
C ARG A 125 6.34 4.76 -14.94
N CYS A 126 7.49 4.41 -15.50
CA CYS A 126 8.59 3.77 -14.82
C CYS A 126 9.81 4.68 -14.80
N VAL A 127 10.54 4.67 -13.70
CA VAL A 127 11.88 5.21 -13.58
C VAL A 127 12.79 4.05 -13.17
N VAL A 128 13.77 3.75 -13.99
CA VAL A 128 14.71 2.65 -13.73
C VAL A 128 15.98 3.18 -13.10
N LEU A 129 16.31 2.61 -11.94
CA LEU A 129 17.52 2.95 -11.19
C LEU A 129 18.52 1.81 -11.25
N ASN A 130 19.79 2.14 -11.45
CA ASN A 130 20.91 1.20 -11.34
C ASN A 130 22.04 1.85 -10.55
N TYR A 131 22.48 1.25 -9.45
CA TYR A 131 23.45 1.79 -8.49
C TYR A 131 23.17 3.26 -8.10
N GLY A 132 21.90 3.58 -7.81
CA GLY A 132 21.47 4.92 -7.40
C GLY A 132 21.40 5.97 -8.53
N ARG A 133 21.62 5.58 -9.78
CA ARG A 133 21.52 6.46 -10.95
C ARG A 133 20.31 6.10 -11.80
N LYS A 134 19.59 7.11 -12.27
CA LYS A 134 18.53 6.91 -13.25
C LYS A 134 19.14 6.54 -14.60
N ILE A 135 18.78 5.37 -15.13
CA ILE A 135 19.27 4.87 -16.43
C ILE A 135 18.21 4.93 -17.51
N ALA A 136 16.93 4.88 -17.15
CA ALA A 136 15.82 5.01 -18.10
C ALA A 136 14.58 5.59 -17.41
N GLU A 137 13.68 6.16 -18.22
CA GLU A 137 12.38 6.66 -17.78
C GLU A 137 11.40 6.65 -18.97
N GLY A 138 10.16 6.18 -18.72
CA GLY A 138 9.12 6.08 -19.74
C GLY A 138 8.00 5.13 -19.32
N THR A 139 7.20 4.69 -20.26
CA THR A 139 6.26 3.58 -20.08
C THR A 139 7.01 2.28 -19.86
N PHE A 140 6.36 1.27 -19.29
CA PHE A 140 6.98 -0.05 -19.14
C PHE A 140 7.47 -0.61 -20.49
N ALA A 141 6.69 -0.43 -21.57
CA ALA A 141 7.04 -0.91 -22.89
C ALA A 141 8.30 -0.24 -23.47
N GLU A 142 8.53 1.03 -23.15
CA GLU A 142 9.73 1.76 -23.56
C GLU A 142 10.95 1.32 -22.75
N VAL A 143 10.85 1.33 -21.40
CA VAL A 143 11.98 1.01 -20.53
C VAL A 143 12.40 -0.46 -20.64
N SER A 144 11.47 -1.39 -20.90
CA SER A 144 11.80 -2.82 -21.08
C SER A 144 12.58 -3.12 -22.37
N ARG A 145 12.57 -2.21 -23.34
CA ARG A 145 13.32 -2.31 -24.61
C ARG A 145 14.66 -1.58 -24.56
N ASP A 146 14.86 -0.74 -23.55
CA ASP A 146 16.09 0.02 -23.40
C ASP A 146 17.29 -0.91 -23.17
N ALA A 147 18.39 -0.68 -23.92
CA ALA A 147 19.56 -1.55 -23.87
C ALA A 147 20.25 -1.55 -22.50
N LEU A 148 20.33 -0.38 -21.83
CA LEU A 148 20.91 -0.28 -20.49
C LEU A 148 20.07 -1.00 -19.44
N VAL A 149 18.75 -0.94 -19.57
CA VAL A 149 17.83 -1.68 -18.69
C VAL A 149 17.97 -3.18 -18.90
N ARG A 150 18.01 -3.64 -20.15
CA ARG A 150 18.20 -5.06 -20.47
C ARG A 150 19.52 -5.60 -19.95
N GLN A 151 20.61 -4.85 -20.13
CA GLN A 151 21.92 -5.22 -19.59
C GLN A 151 21.92 -5.27 -18.04
N ALA A 152 21.32 -4.28 -17.37
CA ALA A 152 21.31 -4.18 -15.92
C ALA A 152 20.43 -5.25 -15.23
N TYR A 153 19.30 -5.62 -15.83
CA TYR A 153 18.30 -6.48 -15.18
C TYR A 153 18.20 -7.89 -15.78
N LEU A 154 18.50 -8.06 -17.06
CA LEU A 154 18.37 -9.36 -17.73
C LEU A 154 19.72 -10.02 -17.99
N GLY A 155 20.83 -9.35 -17.71
CA GLY A 155 22.19 -9.87 -17.93
C GLY A 155 22.46 -10.21 -19.40
N LEU A 156 21.75 -9.60 -20.34
CA LEU A 156 21.92 -9.81 -21.77
C LEU A 156 22.96 -8.83 -22.28
N GLU A 157 24.11 -9.35 -22.72
CA GLU A 157 25.09 -8.62 -23.51
C GLU A 157 24.56 -8.31 -24.92
#